data_a15d0c067bf4082e65264c2aae1cf19a
#
_entry.id   a15d0c067bf4082e65264c2aae1cf19a
#
_cell.length_a   1.000
_cell.length_b   1.000
_cell.length_c   1.000
_cell.angle_alpha   90.00
_cell.angle_beta   90.00
_cell.angle_gamma   90.00
#
_symmetry.space_group_name_H-M   'P 1'
#
loop_
_entity.id
_entity.type
_entity.pdbx_description
1 polymer ?
#
loop_
_entity_poly.entity_id
_entity_poly.type
_entity_poly.pdbx_seq_one_letter_code
_entity_poly.pdbx_strand_id
1 'polypeptide(L)'
;LTPASFNKVASELEKYNTPVISPIGTKLKLHDNVFQSRPSDDLLKTKVINFAKSDSLIGNIIVIADTKNVATANELKREFNIAKLVYSRKSKEGEDEFFVTKEDIEGALKPGKNLVFLETQNEGYASNVTSVLASLNNKVDPESTEEPSEIVLVTTNINSAFEGDQINNTHLSNLQFHFATASKEYNENDNNAFVKKYDKLYNITPNKRAVRGFDLTMDVVLRLVSSDDLYTSVNNAPLTEYVENKFAYKKKLFGGYYNDSVYLVKYDDLTVVEVKQ
;
A
#
# COMPACT_ATOMS: atom_id res chain seq x y z
N LEU A 1 21.91 8.96 5.80
CA LEU A 1 22.77 7.78 5.69
C LEU A 1 22.34 6.94 4.49
N THR A 2 23.28 6.47 3.68
CA THR A 2 23.02 5.45 2.67
C THR A 2 22.75 4.11 3.35
N PRO A 3 22.07 3.13 2.71
CA PRO A 3 21.89 1.79 3.30
C PRO A 3 23.23 1.13 3.72
N ALA A 4 24.28 1.31 2.93
CA ALA A 4 25.62 0.79 3.24
C ALA A 4 26.21 1.44 4.52
N SER A 5 26.12 2.76 4.65
CA SER A 5 26.57 3.47 5.84
C SER A 5 25.76 3.11 7.08
N PHE A 6 24.44 2.96 6.93
CA PHE A 6 23.56 2.52 8.00
C PHE A 6 23.94 1.11 8.51
N ASN A 7 24.10 0.15 7.60
CA ASN A 7 24.47 -1.21 7.96
C ASN A 7 25.82 -1.29 8.68
N LYS A 8 26.80 -0.48 8.25
CA LYS A 8 28.12 -0.41 8.92
C LYS A 8 27.98 0.11 10.36
N VAL A 9 27.24 1.22 10.55
CA VAL A 9 27.01 1.78 11.89
C VAL A 9 26.24 0.79 12.77
N ALA A 10 25.20 0.15 12.25
CA ALA A 10 24.40 -0.83 12.97
C ALA A 10 25.28 -2.01 13.46
N SER A 11 26.14 -2.56 12.59
CA SER A 11 27.08 -3.64 12.93
C SER A 11 28.08 -3.23 14.00
N GLU A 12 28.60 -1.99 13.97
CA GLU A 12 29.52 -1.51 14.99
C GLU A 12 28.86 -1.30 16.35
N LEU A 13 27.59 -0.87 16.37
CA LEU A 13 26.84 -0.63 17.59
C LEU A 13 26.21 -1.91 18.19
N GLU A 14 26.13 -2.98 17.42
CA GLU A 14 25.58 -4.28 17.86
C GLU A 14 26.34 -4.83 19.07
N LYS A 15 27.67 -4.73 19.10
CA LYS A 15 28.53 -5.18 20.20
C LYS A 15 28.27 -4.44 21.53
N TYR A 16 27.63 -3.28 21.49
CA TYR A 16 27.21 -2.51 22.66
C TYR A 16 25.72 -2.66 22.97
N ASN A 17 25.02 -3.53 22.24
CA ASN A 17 23.57 -3.69 22.32
C ASN A 17 22.81 -2.36 22.18
N THR A 18 23.35 -1.42 21.41
CA THR A 18 22.73 -0.11 21.17
C THR A 18 21.73 -0.23 20.05
N PRO A 19 20.43 0.06 20.27
CA PRO A 19 19.43 -0.02 19.23
C PRO A 19 19.66 1.05 18.15
N VAL A 20 19.48 0.66 16.89
CA VAL A 20 19.62 1.54 15.73
C VAL A 20 18.33 1.50 14.93
N ILE A 21 17.72 2.67 14.73
CA ILE A 21 16.40 2.75 14.07
C ILE A 21 16.56 3.32 12.67
N SER A 22 16.03 2.60 11.67
CA SER A 22 15.95 3.10 10.30
C SER A 22 14.62 3.82 10.08
N PRO A 23 14.63 5.12 9.74
CA PRO A 23 13.37 5.87 9.54
C PRO A 23 12.68 5.57 8.21
N ILE A 24 13.41 5.16 7.15
CA ILE A 24 12.87 5.04 5.79
C ILE A 24 13.31 3.77 5.04
N GLY A 25 14.40 3.15 5.45
CA GLY A 25 14.96 1.99 4.74
C GLY A 25 14.10 0.74 4.92
N THR A 26 13.83 0.02 3.82
CA THR A 26 13.08 -1.25 3.82
C THR A 26 13.95 -2.43 3.40
N LYS A 27 15.07 -2.18 2.74
CA LYS A 27 16.03 -3.20 2.28
C LYS A 27 17.31 -3.13 3.12
N LEU A 28 17.20 -3.47 4.41
CA LEU A 28 18.27 -3.38 5.38
C LEU A 28 18.75 -4.78 5.78
N LYS A 29 20.05 -4.88 6.11
CA LYS A 29 20.54 -6.02 6.88
C LYS A 29 20.10 -5.81 8.33
N LEU A 30 19.16 -6.63 8.79
CA LEU A 30 18.63 -6.51 10.15
C LEU A 30 19.56 -7.25 11.12
N HIS A 31 20.60 -6.57 11.60
CA HIS A 31 21.34 -6.99 12.79
C HIS A 31 20.42 -7.00 14.00
N ASP A 32 20.76 -7.72 15.08
CA ASP A 32 19.88 -7.90 16.24
C ASP A 32 19.45 -6.59 16.90
N ASN A 33 20.25 -5.54 16.78
CA ASN A 33 20.02 -4.20 17.32
C ASN A 33 19.26 -3.27 16.35
N VAL A 34 18.87 -3.73 15.15
CA VAL A 34 18.23 -2.87 14.13
C VAL A 34 16.72 -2.90 14.25
N PHE A 35 16.11 -1.72 14.25
CA PHE A 35 14.67 -1.52 14.15
C PHE A 35 14.35 -0.85 12.80
N GLN A 36 13.68 -1.60 11.91
CA GLN A 36 13.15 -1.09 10.66
C GLN A 36 11.76 -0.51 10.91
N SER A 37 11.64 0.82 10.92
CA SER A 37 10.38 1.49 11.27
C SER A 37 9.37 1.57 10.12
N ARG A 38 9.82 1.42 8.87
CA ARG A 38 8.92 1.33 7.71
C ARG A 38 8.63 -0.13 7.38
N PRO A 39 7.34 -0.53 7.21
CA PRO A 39 7.01 -1.86 6.72
C PRO A 39 7.61 -2.12 5.33
N SER A 40 7.93 -3.36 5.05
CA SER A 40 8.47 -3.77 3.73
C SER A 40 7.38 -3.77 2.65
N ASP A 41 7.81 -3.67 1.39
CA ASP A 41 6.90 -3.76 0.24
C ASP A 41 6.19 -5.14 0.20
N ASP A 42 6.90 -6.22 0.59
CA ASP A 42 6.31 -7.56 0.71
C ASP A 42 5.19 -7.62 1.75
N LEU A 43 5.33 -6.88 2.86
CA LEU A 43 4.29 -6.81 3.87
C LEU A 43 3.06 -6.05 3.37
N LEU A 44 3.26 -4.94 2.65
CA LEU A 44 2.18 -4.20 2.00
C LEU A 44 1.42 -5.10 1.03
N LYS A 45 2.13 -5.80 0.15
CA LYS A 45 1.56 -6.78 -0.78
C LYS A 45 0.77 -7.87 -0.06
N THR A 46 1.36 -8.47 0.99
CA THR A 46 0.71 -9.51 1.79
C THR A 46 -0.59 -9.01 2.41
N LYS A 47 -0.65 -7.75 2.86
CA LYS A 47 -1.86 -7.16 3.44
C LYS A 47 -3.00 -7.08 2.43
N VAL A 48 -2.71 -6.68 1.18
CA VAL A 48 -3.70 -6.63 0.08
C VAL A 48 -4.18 -8.04 -0.28
N ILE A 49 -3.26 -9.01 -0.39
CA ILE A 49 -3.61 -10.41 -0.68
C ILE A 49 -4.51 -10.99 0.43
N ASN A 50 -4.19 -10.73 1.70
CA ASN A 50 -5.00 -11.20 2.82
C ASN A 50 -6.38 -10.54 2.84
N PHE A 51 -6.48 -9.26 2.51
CA PHE A 51 -7.76 -8.58 2.31
C PHE A 51 -8.59 -9.28 1.24
N ALA A 52 -8.00 -9.53 0.07
CA ALA A 52 -8.69 -10.23 -1.02
C ALA A 52 -9.14 -11.66 -0.63
N LYS A 53 -8.38 -12.35 0.22
CA LYS A 53 -8.73 -13.69 0.72
C LYS A 53 -9.82 -13.68 1.80
N SER A 54 -9.96 -12.58 2.54
CA SER A 54 -10.91 -12.47 3.66
C SER A 54 -12.33 -12.08 3.23
N ASP A 55 -12.49 -11.51 2.05
CA ASP A 55 -13.81 -11.10 1.54
C ASP A 55 -14.52 -12.27 0.85
N SER A 56 -15.46 -12.89 1.57
CA SER A 56 -16.23 -14.04 1.10
C SER A 56 -17.26 -13.70 -0.01
N LEU A 57 -17.50 -12.41 -0.27
CA LEU A 57 -18.42 -11.96 -1.32
C LEU A 57 -17.76 -11.85 -2.69
N ILE A 58 -16.43 -12.00 -2.77
CA ILE A 58 -15.71 -11.95 -4.04
C ILE A 58 -15.99 -13.22 -4.83
N GLY A 59 -16.81 -13.09 -5.88
CA GLY A 59 -17.18 -14.19 -6.79
C GLY A 59 -16.18 -14.41 -7.93
N ASN A 60 -15.34 -13.40 -8.25
CA ASN A 60 -14.42 -13.43 -9.38
C ASN A 60 -13.19 -12.58 -9.11
N ILE A 61 -12.03 -13.04 -9.59
CA ILE A 61 -10.76 -12.33 -9.47
C ILE A 61 -10.15 -12.18 -10.86
N ILE A 62 -9.74 -10.96 -11.19
CA ILE A 62 -9.08 -10.61 -12.44
C ILE A 62 -7.76 -9.93 -12.11
N VAL A 63 -6.72 -10.24 -12.85
CA VAL A 63 -5.42 -9.57 -12.75
C VAL A 63 -5.11 -8.93 -14.08
N ILE A 64 -5.02 -7.61 -14.10
CA ILE A 64 -4.64 -6.82 -15.26
C ILE A 64 -3.21 -6.32 -15.07
N ALA A 65 -2.34 -6.58 -16.03
CA ALA A 65 -0.93 -6.22 -15.93
C ALA A 65 -0.33 -5.83 -17.28
N ASP A 66 0.65 -4.95 -17.27
CA ASP A 66 1.51 -4.70 -18.42
C ASP A 66 2.62 -5.77 -18.54
N THR A 67 3.39 -5.72 -19.63
CA THR A 67 4.46 -6.72 -19.91
C THR A 67 5.58 -6.70 -18.88
N LYS A 68 5.80 -5.61 -18.15
CA LYS A 68 6.83 -5.51 -17.11
C LYS A 68 6.38 -6.16 -15.80
N ASN A 69 5.08 -6.33 -15.60
CA ASN A 69 4.47 -6.85 -14.37
C ASN A 69 3.93 -8.29 -14.51
N VAL A 70 4.31 -9.01 -15.58
CA VAL A 70 3.92 -10.42 -15.80
C VAL A 70 4.31 -11.34 -14.64
N ALA A 71 5.46 -11.12 -14.01
CA ALA A 71 5.90 -11.91 -12.86
C ALA A 71 4.94 -11.76 -11.68
N THR A 72 4.52 -10.53 -11.36
CA THR A 72 3.54 -10.23 -10.31
C THR A 72 2.17 -10.81 -10.65
N ALA A 73 1.72 -10.69 -11.90
CA ALA A 73 0.47 -11.30 -12.35
C ALA A 73 0.44 -12.82 -12.18
N ASN A 74 1.55 -13.50 -12.55
CA ASN A 74 1.69 -14.94 -12.37
C ASN A 74 1.76 -15.35 -10.88
N GLU A 75 2.33 -14.54 -10.03
CA GLU A 75 2.33 -14.76 -8.58
C GLU A 75 0.90 -14.65 -8.03
N LEU A 76 0.15 -13.60 -8.39
CA LEU A 76 -1.26 -13.45 -8.02
C LEU A 76 -2.12 -14.61 -8.55
N LYS A 77 -1.85 -15.09 -9.76
CA LYS A 77 -2.52 -16.29 -10.30
C LYS A 77 -2.25 -17.54 -9.47
N ARG A 78 -1.08 -17.68 -8.87
CA ARG A 78 -0.77 -18.79 -7.95
C ARG A 78 -1.45 -18.63 -6.59
N GLU A 79 -1.56 -17.38 -6.09
CA GLU A 79 -2.28 -17.08 -4.85
C GLU A 79 -3.80 -17.29 -4.99
N PHE A 80 -4.34 -17.02 -6.18
CA PHE A 80 -5.75 -17.10 -6.51
C PHE A 80 -5.96 -17.98 -7.75
N ASN A 81 -6.15 -19.28 -7.56
CA ASN A 81 -6.28 -20.24 -8.66
C ASN A 81 -7.39 -19.90 -9.67
N ILE A 82 -8.47 -19.23 -9.20
CA ILE A 82 -9.60 -18.80 -10.03
C ILE A 82 -9.32 -17.53 -10.85
N ALA A 83 -8.22 -16.80 -10.56
CA ALA A 83 -7.94 -15.51 -11.20
C ALA A 83 -7.79 -15.66 -12.71
N LYS A 84 -8.41 -14.76 -13.46
CA LYS A 84 -8.21 -14.58 -14.90
C LYS A 84 -7.13 -13.52 -15.14
N LEU A 85 -6.26 -13.75 -16.11
CA LEU A 85 -5.19 -12.81 -16.47
C LEU A 85 -5.60 -12.04 -17.73
N VAL A 86 -5.45 -10.72 -17.68
CA VAL A 86 -5.63 -9.81 -18.81
C VAL A 86 -4.32 -9.00 -18.93
N TYR A 87 -3.75 -8.97 -20.10
CA TYR A 87 -2.52 -8.23 -20.37
C TYR A 87 -2.78 -7.05 -21.30
N SER A 88 -1.93 -6.03 -21.18
CA SER A 88 -1.87 -4.95 -22.18
C SER A 88 -1.70 -5.51 -23.60
N ARG A 89 -2.31 -4.84 -24.56
CA ARG A 89 -2.18 -5.19 -25.96
C ARG A 89 -0.75 -5.01 -26.45
N LYS A 90 -0.38 -5.78 -27.46
CA LYS A 90 0.92 -5.70 -28.11
C LYS A 90 0.78 -5.25 -29.54
N SER A 91 1.73 -4.42 -30.00
CA SER A 91 1.88 -4.04 -31.40
C SER A 91 2.22 -5.28 -32.27
N LYS A 92 2.20 -5.09 -33.58
CA LYS A 92 2.62 -6.15 -34.53
C LYS A 92 4.09 -6.56 -34.34
N GLU A 93 4.90 -5.65 -33.83
CA GLU A 93 6.32 -5.86 -33.50
C GLU A 93 6.51 -6.51 -32.12
N GLY A 94 5.41 -6.72 -31.36
CA GLY A 94 5.41 -7.34 -30.04
C GLY A 94 5.70 -6.38 -28.88
N GLU A 95 5.77 -5.08 -29.13
CA GLU A 95 5.94 -4.07 -28.10
C GLU A 95 4.65 -3.84 -27.32
N ASP A 96 4.77 -3.47 -26.05
CA ASP A 96 3.63 -3.15 -25.19
C ASP A 96 3.02 -1.80 -25.62
N GLU A 97 1.75 -1.80 -25.94
CA GLU A 97 1.01 -0.59 -26.32
C GLU A 97 0.42 0.14 -25.10
N PHE A 98 0.55 -0.48 -23.89
CA PHE A 98 0.06 0.07 -22.63
C PHE A 98 -1.41 0.50 -22.69
N PHE A 99 -2.26 -0.32 -23.28
CA PHE A 99 -3.69 -0.13 -23.22
C PHE A 99 -4.49 -1.44 -23.31
N VAL A 100 -5.75 -1.37 -22.88
CA VAL A 100 -6.78 -2.40 -23.03
C VAL A 100 -8.06 -1.75 -23.52
N THR A 101 -8.93 -2.55 -24.13
CA THR A 101 -10.28 -2.13 -24.51
C THR A 101 -11.34 -2.77 -23.61
N LYS A 102 -12.60 -2.37 -23.79
CA LYS A 102 -13.71 -2.99 -23.05
C LYS A 102 -13.82 -4.48 -23.32
N GLU A 103 -13.67 -4.86 -24.58
CA GLU A 103 -13.78 -6.25 -25.05
C GLU A 103 -12.72 -7.16 -24.41
N ASP A 104 -11.54 -6.62 -24.09
CA ASP A 104 -10.47 -7.37 -23.44
C ASP A 104 -10.82 -7.74 -21.99
N ILE A 105 -11.70 -6.95 -21.33
CA ILE A 105 -12.05 -7.07 -19.92
C ILE A 105 -13.44 -7.66 -19.73
N GLU A 106 -14.43 -7.26 -20.55
CA GLU A 106 -15.84 -7.59 -20.38
C GLU A 106 -16.08 -9.11 -20.29
N GLY A 107 -15.40 -9.89 -21.15
CA GLY A 107 -15.46 -11.37 -21.11
C GLY A 107 -14.81 -12.02 -19.87
N ALA A 108 -14.08 -11.26 -19.08
CA ALA A 108 -13.52 -11.73 -17.82
C ALA A 108 -14.39 -11.43 -16.60
N LEU A 109 -15.29 -10.45 -16.68
CA LEU A 109 -16.23 -10.08 -15.61
C LEU A 109 -17.30 -11.15 -15.40
N LYS A 110 -17.92 -11.13 -14.23
CA LYS A 110 -19.08 -11.92 -13.86
C LYS A 110 -20.13 -11.05 -13.16
N PRO A 111 -21.39 -11.43 -13.17
CA PRO A 111 -22.41 -10.83 -12.31
C PRO A 111 -21.97 -10.81 -10.84
N GLY A 112 -22.34 -9.76 -10.12
CA GLY A 112 -21.94 -9.54 -8.73
C GLY A 112 -20.51 -9.00 -8.57
N LYS A 113 -19.88 -9.27 -7.43
CA LYS A 113 -18.61 -8.63 -7.02
C LYS A 113 -17.38 -9.25 -7.71
N ASN A 114 -16.64 -8.41 -8.43
CA ASN A 114 -15.38 -8.73 -9.09
C ASN A 114 -14.25 -7.95 -8.44
N LEU A 115 -13.21 -8.64 -7.99
CA LEU A 115 -11.98 -8.01 -7.52
C LEU A 115 -10.97 -7.96 -8.66
N VAL A 116 -10.52 -6.75 -9.00
CA VAL A 116 -9.58 -6.53 -10.11
C VAL A 116 -8.27 -6.01 -9.58
N PHE A 117 -7.21 -6.80 -9.70
CA PHE A 117 -5.84 -6.35 -9.46
C PHE A 117 -5.32 -5.62 -10.68
N LEU A 118 -4.78 -4.42 -10.49
CA LEU A 118 -4.06 -3.68 -11.53
C LEU A 118 -2.59 -3.52 -11.12
N GLU A 119 -1.72 -4.16 -11.87
CA GLU A 119 -0.28 -4.18 -11.61
C GLU A 119 0.46 -3.48 -12.75
N THR A 120 0.85 -2.23 -12.53
CA THR A 120 1.57 -1.40 -13.50
C THR A 120 2.39 -0.31 -12.81
N GLN A 121 3.41 0.19 -13.54
CA GLN A 121 4.17 1.39 -13.21
C GLN A 121 4.04 2.46 -14.33
N ASN A 122 3.13 2.25 -15.29
CA ASN A 122 2.85 3.17 -16.39
C ASN A 122 1.57 3.95 -16.10
N GLU A 123 1.67 5.28 -15.95
CA GLU A 123 0.56 6.17 -15.64
C GLU A 123 -0.54 6.15 -16.71
N GLY A 124 -0.15 6.22 -18.00
CA GLY A 124 -1.10 6.16 -19.12
C GLY A 124 -1.90 4.86 -19.14
N TYR A 125 -1.24 3.73 -18.83
CA TYR A 125 -1.92 2.44 -18.71
C TYR A 125 -2.86 2.38 -17.50
N ALA A 126 -2.43 2.88 -16.34
CA ALA A 126 -3.29 2.98 -15.16
C ALA A 126 -4.54 3.83 -15.44
N SER A 127 -4.36 4.99 -16.11
CA SER A 127 -5.46 5.86 -16.54
C SER A 127 -6.41 5.18 -17.53
N ASN A 128 -5.89 4.48 -18.54
CA ASN A 128 -6.70 3.74 -19.49
C ASN A 128 -7.52 2.63 -18.79
N VAL A 129 -6.86 1.76 -18.02
CA VAL A 129 -7.52 0.64 -17.34
C VAL A 129 -8.60 1.13 -16.37
N THR A 130 -8.30 2.14 -15.54
CA THR A 130 -9.28 2.69 -14.59
C THR A 130 -10.49 3.31 -15.29
N SER A 131 -10.29 3.99 -16.43
CA SER A 131 -11.38 4.52 -17.24
C SER A 131 -12.26 3.42 -17.84
N VAL A 132 -11.65 2.36 -18.39
CA VAL A 132 -12.38 1.22 -18.95
C VAL A 132 -13.18 0.52 -17.86
N LEU A 133 -12.56 0.19 -16.72
CA LEU A 133 -13.23 -0.47 -15.59
C LEU A 133 -14.38 0.39 -15.03
N ALA A 134 -14.17 1.70 -14.86
CA ALA A 134 -15.22 2.60 -14.38
C ALA A 134 -16.43 2.66 -15.34
N SER A 135 -16.20 2.52 -16.64
CA SER A 135 -17.26 2.46 -17.65
C SER A 135 -18.04 1.14 -17.65
N LEU A 136 -17.48 0.07 -17.07
CA LEU A 136 -18.08 -1.26 -16.96
C LEU A 136 -18.70 -1.51 -15.58
N ASN A 137 -18.30 -0.73 -14.58
CA ASN A 137 -18.73 -0.89 -13.21
C ASN A 137 -20.23 -0.59 -13.05
N ASN A 138 -20.98 -1.51 -12.47
CA ASN A 138 -22.42 -1.40 -12.21
C ASN A 138 -23.27 -1.06 -13.48
N LYS A 139 -22.76 -1.43 -14.66
CA LYS A 139 -23.49 -1.23 -15.90
C LYS A 139 -24.70 -2.16 -15.93
N VAL A 140 -25.89 -1.56 -15.92
CA VAL A 140 -27.15 -2.28 -16.05
C VAL A 140 -27.42 -2.51 -17.53
N ASP A 141 -27.63 -3.77 -17.91
CA ASP A 141 -28.18 -4.14 -19.21
C ASP A 141 -29.71 -4.23 -19.06
N PRO A 142 -30.49 -3.33 -19.74
CA PRO A 142 -31.96 -3.34 -19.63
C PRO A 142 -32.62 -4.64 -20.11
N GLU A 143 -31.95 -5.44 -20.93
CA GLU A 143 -32.44 -6.70 -21.45
C GLU A 143 -32.01 -7.92 -20.60
N SER A 144 -31.09 -7.73 -19.65
CA SER A 144 -30.56 -8.76 -18.76
C SER A 144 -31.31 -8.79 -17.44
N THR A 145 -31.60 -10.01 -16.96
CA THR A 145 -32.10 -10.25 -15.59
C THR A 145 -30.96 -10.54 -14.61
N GLU A 146 -29.73 -10.54 -15.08
CA GLU A 146 -28.53 -10.78 -14.23
C GLU A 146 -28.19 -9.54 -13.42
N GLU A 147 -27.61 -9.78 -12.25
CA GLU A 147 -27.07 -8.73 -11.40
C GLU A 147 -25.90 -8.01 -12.11
N PRO A 148 -25.78 -6.68 -12.03
CA PRO A 148 -24.69 -5.96 -12.65
C PRO A 148 -23.34 -6.36 -12.05
N SER A 149 -22.27 -6.18 -12.83
CA SER A 149 -20.91 -6.43 -12.38
C SER A 149 -20.44 -5.28 -11.49
N GLU A 150 -20.31 -5.51 -10.18
CA GLU A 150 -19.62 -4.61 -9.25
C GLU A 150 -18.12 -4.84 -9.37
N ILE A 151 -17.34 -3.78 -9.56
CA ILE A 151 -15.89 -3.86 -9.70
C ILE A 151 -15.20 -3.14 -8.54
N VAL A 152 -14.39 -3.89 -7.79
CA VAL A 152 -13.50 -3.35 -6.76
C VAL A 152 -12.07 -3.45 -7.26
N LEU A 153 -11.40 -2.29 -7.41
CA LEU A 153 -10.03 -2.22 -7.88
C LEU A 153 -9.04 -2.33 -6.73
N VAL A 154 -7.96 -3.05 -6.93
CA VAL A 154 -6.86 -3.17 -5.96
C VAL A 154 -5.51 -3.14 -6.68
N THR A 155 -4.44 -2.74 -5.97
CA THR A 155 -3.06 -2.96 -6.39
C THR A 155 -2.22 -3.48 -5.24
N THR A 156 -1.27 -4.35 -5.54
CA THR A 156 -0.31 -4.82 -4.53
C THR A 156 0.84 -3.85 -4.31
N ASN A 157 1.01 -2.87 -5.21
CA ASN A 157 2.10 -1.90 -5.17
C ASN A 157 1.62 -0.51 -5.60
N ILE A 158 1.19 0.29 -4.63
CA ILE A 158 0.91 1.71 -4.89
C ILE A 158 2.21 2.44 -5.28
N ASN A 159 2.15 3.16 -6.37
CA ASN A 159 3.30 3.88 -6.93
C ASN A 159 2.81 5.12 -7.72
N SER A 160 3.75 5.91 -8.25
CA SER A 160 3.45 7.16 -8.95
C SER A 160 2.51 7.04 -10.16
N ALA A 161 2.34 5.84 -10.73
CA ALA A 161 1.40 5.63 -11.84
C ALA A 161 -0.07 5.83 -11.42
N PHE A 162 -0.38 5.75 -10.12
CA PHE A 162 -1.72 5.97 -9.58
C PHE A 162 -1.92 7.35 -8.97
N GLU A 163 -0.87 8.18 -8.93
CA GLU A 163 -0.86 9.51 -8.30
C GLU A 163 -0.61 10.64 -9.32
N GLY A 164 -0.44 10.30 -10.61
CA GLY A 164 -0.14 11.25 -11.66
C GLY A 164 -1.34 12.07 -12.14
N ASP A 165 -1.07 13.13 -12.89
CA ASP A 165 -2.09 14.08 -13.38
C ASP A 165 -3.08 13.45 -14.39
N GLN A 166 -2.73 12.32 -15.01
CA GLN A 166 -3.61 11.61 -15.95
C GLN A 166 -4.65 10.72 -15.22
N ILE A 167 -4.50 10.52 -13.91
CA ILE A 167 -5.40 9.68 -13.13
C ILE A 167 -6.65 10.45 -12.73
N ASN A 168 -7.81 9.88 -13.03
CA ASN A 168 -9.09 10.45 -12.61
C ASN A 168 -9.54 9.87 -11.26
N ASN A 169 -9.48 10.68 -10.21
CA ASN A 169 -9.88 10.26 -8.86
C ASN A 169 -11.36 9.85 -8.76
N THR A 170 -12.23 10.35 -9.66
CA THR A 170 -13.63 9.88 -9.73
C THR A 170 -13.69 8.41 -10.15
N HIS A 171 -12.83 7.98 -11.09
CA HIS A 171 -12.75 6.57 -11.47
C HIS A 171 -12.23 5.71 -10.30
N LEU A 172 -11.19 6.19 -9.58
CA LEU A 172 -10.66 5.48 -8.40
C LEU A 172 -11.73 5.33 -7.30
N SER A 173 -12.51 6.38 -7.05
CA SER A 173 -13.62 6.36 -6.08
C SER A 173 -14.73 5.42 -6.52
N ASN A 174 -15.17 5.49 -7.78
CA ASN A 174 -16.20 4.59 -8.32
C ASN A 174 -15.80 3.12 -8.25
N LEU A 175 -14.52 2.82 -8.40
CA LEU A 175 -13.96 1.48 -8.31
C LEU A 175 -13.52 1.10 -6.88
N GLN A 176 -13.79 1.95 -5.89
CA GLN A 176 -13.35 1.75 -4.51
C GLN A 176 -11.89 1.31 -4.44
N PHE A 177 -10.97 2.00 -5.13
CA PHE A 177 -9.58 1.58 -5.28
C PHE A 177 -8.90 1.35 -3.93
N HIS A 178 -8.55 0.08 -3.65
CA HIS A 178 -7.90 -0.35 -2.41
C HIS A 178 -6.39 -0.56 -2.60
N PHE A 179 -5.61 -0.16 -1.61
CA PHE A 179 -4.17 -0.44 -1.56
C PHE A 179 -3.65 -0.44 -0.12
N ALA A 180 -2.48 -1.02 0.09
CA ALA A 180 -1.80 -0.97 1.37
C ALA A 180 -0.74 0.12 1.37
N THR A 181 -0.59 0.82 2.50
CA THR A 181 0.39 1.89 2.67
C THR A 181 1.06 1.85 4.04
N ALA A 182 2.29 2.37 4.11
CA ALA A 182 3.05 2.49 5.36
C ALA A 182 2.61 3.66 6.24
N SER A 183 1.93 4.66 5.65
CA SER A 183 1.43 5.84 6.34
C SER A 183 0.09 6.26 5.76
N LYS A 184 -0.79 6.80 6.59
CA LYS A 184 -2.00 7.48 6.12
C LYS A 184 -1.68 8.96 5.88
N GLU A 185 -2.54 9.64 5.13
CA GLU A 185 -2.53 11.09 5.07
C GLU A 185 -3.32 11.63 6.26
N TYR A 186 -2.80 12.65 6.95
CA TYR A 186 -3.59 13.32 7.96
C TYR A 186 -4.61 14.23 7.28
N ASN A 187 -5.80 14.32 7.86
CA ASN A 187 -6.80 15.26 7.41
C ASN A 187 -6.47 16.64 8.02
N GLU A 188 -6.39 17.68 7.20
CA GLU A 188 -6.15 19.05 7.66
C GLU A 188 -7.22 19.53 8.67
N ASN A 189 -8.42 18.95 8.58
CA ASN A 189 -9.52 19.22 9.51
C ASN A 189 -9.36 18.50 10.87
N ASP A 190 -8.43 17.56 11.02
CA ASP A 190 -8.25 16.76 12.25
C ASP A 190 -7.70 17.55 13.44
N ASN A 191 -7.56 18.84 13.36
CA ASN A 191 -7.17 19.72 14.47
C ASN A 191 -5.89 19.23 15.19
N ASN A 192 -4.96 18.63 14.46
CA ASN A 192 -3.78 17.99 15.00
C ASN A 192 -2.85 18.99 15.70
N ALA A 193 -2.53 18.74 16.97
CA ALA A 193 -1.73 19.65 17.80
C ALA A 193 -0.29 19.84 17.28
N PHE A 194 0.31 18.77 16.72
CA PHE A 194 1.65 18.85 16.12
C PHE A 194 1.62 19.74 14.88
N VAL A 195 0.69 19.50 13.96
CA VAL A 195 0.56 20.26 12.70
C VAL A 195 0.38 21.74 13.00
N LYS A 196 -0.54 22.10 13.90
CA LYS A 196 -0.77 23.49 14.33
C LYS A 196 0.46 24.14 14.96
N LYS A 197 1.17 23.42 15.81
CA LYS A 197 2.38 23.93 16.45
C LYS A 197 3.50 24.11 15.44
N TYR A 198 3.63 23.19 14.50
CA TYR A 198 4.62 23.25 13.42
C TYR A 198 4.35 24.46 12.51
N ASP A 199 3.13 24.61 12.04
CA ASP A 199 2.71 25.74 11.21
C ASP A 199 2.95 27.09 11.92
N LYS A 200 2.56 27.20 13.19
CA LYS A 200 2.82 28.41 14.00
C LYS A 200 4.29 28.75 14.14
N LEU A 201 5.18 27.73 14.22
CA LEU A 201 6.62 27.93 14.42
C LEU A 201 7.36 28.25 13.13
N TYR A 202 6.97 27.63 12.03
CA TYR A 202 7.69 27.67 10.77
C TYR A 202 6.94 28.37 9.64
N ASN A 203 5.68 28.75 9.86
CA ASN A 203 4.78 29.37 8.89
C ASN A 203 4.66 28.53 7.59
N ILE A 204 4.70 27.21 7.73
CA ILE A 204 4.47 26.24 6.65
C ILE A 204 3.83 24.97 7.23
N THR A 205 3.01 24.30 6.45
CA THR A 205 2.48 22.98 6.79
C THR A 205 3.59 21.92 6.77
N PRO A 206 3.66 21.01 7.76
CA PRO A 206 4.69 19.99 7.78
C PRO A 206 4.52 19.03 6.60
N ASN A 207 5.60 18.75 5.89
CA ASN A 207 5.59 17.72 4.83
C ASN A 207 5.68 16.31 5.43
N LYS A 208 5.42 15.28 4.61
CA LYS A 208 5.45 13.85 5.01
C LYS A 208 6.75 13.44 5.74
N ARG A 209 7.89 14.08 5.44
CA ARG A 209 9.18 13.78 6.12
C ARG A 209 9.22 14.37 7.52
N ALA A 210 8.70 15.58 7.70
CA ALA A 210 8.62 16.23 9.01
C ALA A 210 7.66 15.47 9.93
N VAL A 211 6.47 15.09 9.44
CA VAL A 211 5.50 14.27 10.18
C VAL A 211 6.11 12.93 10.58
N ARG A 212 6.75 12.23 9.64
CA ARG A 212 7.39 10.95 9.93
C ARG A 212 8.51 11.07 10.97
N GLY A 213 9.31 12.14 10.90
CA GLY A 213 10.36 12.43 11.90
C GLY A 213 9.76 12.64 13.28
N PHE A 214 8.67 13.39 13.38
CA PHE A 214 7.95 13.59 14.63
C PHE A 214 7.36 12.28 15.16
N ASP A 215 6.60 11.54 14.36
CA ASP A 215 5.93 10.30 14.76
C ASP A 215 6.93 9.27 15.28
N LEU A 216 8.04 9.06 14.53
CA LEU A 216 9.08 8.11 14.94
C LEU A 216 9.79 8.54 16.22
N THR A 217 10.10 9.83 16.37
CA THR A 217 10.75 10.34 17.57
C THR A 217 9.84 10.19 18.78
N MET A 218 8.55 10.52 18.63
CA MET A 218 7.57 10.35 19.71
C MET A 218 7.40 8.88 20.09
N ASP A 219 7.34 7.97 19.12
CA ASP A 219 7.27 6.53 19.40
C ASP A 219 8.45 6.05 20.24
N VAL A 220 9.66 6.41 19.81
CA VAL A 220 10.90 6.01 20.51
C VAL A 220 10.97 6.60 21.93
N VAL A 221 10.69 7.89 22.08
CA VAL A 221 10.74 8.57 23.38
C VAL A 221 9.70 7.95 24.35
N LEU A 222 8.46 7.76 23.89
CA LEU A 222 7.41 7.21 24.75
C LEU A 222 7.69 5.74 25.14
N ARG A 223 8.26 4.94 24.23
CA ARG A 223 8.71 3.58 24.52
C ARG A 223 9.81 3.56 25.58
N LEU A 224 10.80 4.44 25.48
CA LEU A 224 11.89 4.54 26.45
C LEU A 224 11.46 5.11 27.80
N VAL A 225 10.41 5.93 27.85
CA VAL A 225 9.82 6.41 29.13
C VAL A 225 8.99 5.33 29.82
N SER A 226 8.38 4.43 29.04
CA SER A 226 7.46 3.39 29.56
C SER A 226 8.11 2.02 29.76
N SER A 227 9.37 1.84 29.38
CA SER A 227 10.09 0.57 29.45
C SER A 227 11.57 0.78 29.73
N ASP A 228 12.27 -0.23 30.27
CA ASP A 228 13.69 -0.16 30.61
C ASP A 228 14.58 0.09 29.39
N ASP A 229 14.17 -0.46 28.25
CA ASP A 229 14.84 -0.29 26.97
C ASP A 229 13.89 -0.43 25.78
N LEU A 230 14.38 -0.19 24.58
CA LEU A 230 13.58 -0.28 23.35
C LEU A 230 13.16 -1.73 23.05
N TYR A 231 13.99 -2.72 23.39
CA TYR A 231 13.72 -4.14 23.14
C TYR A 231 12.54 -4.64 23.99
N THR A 232 12.56 -4.31 25.28
CA THR A 232 11.48 -4.63 26.23
C THR A 232 10.18 -3.92 25.85
N SER A 233 10.28 -2.69 25.34
CA SER A 233 9.11 -1.89 24.93
C SER A 233 8.26 -2.53 23.83
N VAL A 234 8.83 -3.42 23.02
CA VAL A 234 8.10 -4.12 21.94
C VAL A 234 6.91 -4.91 22.49
N ASN A 235 7.08 -5.55 23.65
CA ASN A 235 6.00 -6.31 24.30
C ASN A 235 5.03 -5.41 25.06
N ASN A 236 5.53 -4.33 25.68
CA ASN A 236 4.74 -3.42 26.50
C ASN A 236 3.84 -2.49 25.67
N ALA A 237 4.29 -2.14 24.45
CA ALA A 237 3.55 -1.31 23.51
C ALA A 237 3.48 -1.99 22.13
N PRO A 238 2.59 -2.99 21.97
CA PRO A 238 2.53 -3.83 20.76
C PRO A 238 2.12 -3.04 19.51
N LEU A 239 1.31 -1.99 19.67
CA LEU A 239 0.91 -1.08 18.61
C LEU A 239 0.82 0.35 19.15
N THR A 240 1.45 1.28 18.43
CA THR A 240 1.33 2.72 18.67
C THR A 240 0.95 3.41 17.36
N GLU A 241 0.14 4.46 17.43
CA GLU A 241 -0.30 5.23 16.27
C GLU A 241 -0.20 6.74 16.56
N TYR A 242 0.26 7.49 15.57
CA TYR A 242 0.50 8.93 15.68
C TYR A 242 -0.21 9.69 14.54
N VAL A 243 0.40 10.76 14.02
CA VAL A 243 -0.24 11.62 13.01
C VAL A 243 -0.51 10.88 11.71
N GLU A 244 0.53 10.29 11.13
CA GLU A 244 0.44 9.54 9.86
C GLU A 244 0.93 8.10 9.99
N ASN A 245 1.74 7.79 11.00
CA ASN A 245 2.43 6.51 11.10
C ASN A 245 1.97 5.71 12.31
N LYS A 246 2.02 4.39 12.16
CA LYS A 246 1.84 3.44 13.27
C LYS A 246 3.02 2.47 13.32
N PHE A 247 3.31 1.98 14.52
CA PHE A 247 4.46 1.12 14.78
C PHE A 247 4.04 -0.09 15.61
N ALA A 248 4.26 -1.28 15.04
CA ALA A 248 4.10 -2.57 15.70
C ALA A 248 5.35 -3.39 15.41
N TYR A 249 6.36 -3.24 16.26
CA TYR A 249 7.62 -3.95 16.04
C TYR A 249 7.50 -5.42 16.38
N LYS A 250 8.01 -6.27 15.48
CA LYS A 250 8.18 -7.71 15.69
C LYS A 250 9.61 -8.11 15.47
N LYS A 251 10.14 -8.97 16.33
CA LYS A 251 11.48 -9.54 16.16
C LYS A 251 11.45 -10.60 15.06
N LYS A 252 12.42 -10.56 14.14
CA LYS A 252 12.64 -11.67 13.21
C LYS A 252 13.25 -12.87 13.94
N LEU A 253 13.03 -14.07 13.41
CA LEU A 253 13.65 -15.28 13.94
C LEU A 253 15.19 -15.19 13.93
N PHE A 254 15.75 -14.57 12.90
CA PHE A 254 17.16 -14.24 12.78
C PHE A 254 17.30 -12.77 12.42
N GLY A 255 17.90 -11.98 13.31
CA GLY A 255 18.14 -10.54 13.14
C GLY A 255 17.23 -9.66 13.99
N GLY A 256 17.13 -8.39 13.60
CA GLY A 256 16.47 -7.34 14.38
C GLY A 256 14.95 -7.30 14.27
N TYR A 257 14.43 -6.10 14.35
CA TYR A 257 13.02 -5.82 14.44
C TYR A 257 12.51 -5.15 13.16
N TYR A 258 11.30 -5.47 12.77
CA TYR A 258 10.60 -4.82 11.65
C TYR A 258 9.23 -4.33 12.11
N ASN A 259 8.77 -3.26 11.50
CA ASN A 259 7.41 -2.77 11.72
C ASN A 259 6.42 -3.63 10.92
N ASP A 260 5.51 -4.29 11.63
CA ASP A 260 4.46 -5.15 11.05
C ASP A 260 3.13 -4.41 10.84
N SER A 261 3.08 -3.12 11.17
CA SER A 261 1.87 -2.32 11.01
C SER A 261 1.73 -1.77 9.59
N VAL A 262 0.56 -1.96 8.99
CA VAL A 262 0.23 -1.54 7.64
C VAL A 262 -1.20 -1.00 7.63
N TYR A 263 -1.41 0.14 6.98
CA TYR A 263 -2.75 0.63 6.66
C TYR A 263 -3.27 -0.06 5.40
N LEU A 264 -4.49 -0.55 5.43
CA LEU A 264 -5.27 -0.83 4.25
C LEU A 264 -6.22 0.36 4.05
N VAL A 265 -6.17 0.96 2.89
CA VAL A 265 -6.96 2.16 2.58
C VAL A 265 -7.72 1.97 1.28
N LYS A 266 -8.79 2.75 1.10
CA LYS A 266 -9.55 2.82 -0.14
C LYS A 266 -9.86 4.26 -0.52
N TYR A 267 -10.08 4.49 -1.81
CA TYR A 267 -10.75 5.69 -2.27
C TYR A 267 -12.26 5.60 -1.97
N ASP A 268 -12.79 6.65 -1.33
CA ASP A 268 -14.19 6.79 -1.00
C ASP A 268 -14.57 8.28 -1.09
N ASP A 269 -15.54 8.63 -1.91
CA ASP A 269 -15.96 10.01 -2.18
C ASP A 269 -14.78 10.99 -2.39
N LEU A 270 -13.87 10.63 -3.32
CA LEU A 270 -12.66 11.37 -3.69
C LEU A 270 -11.61 11.53 -2.57
N THR A 271 -11.79 10.87 -1.45
CA THR A 271 -10.85 10.87 -0.33
C THR A 271 -10.27 9.47 -0.10
N VAL A 272 -9.12 9.40 0.55
CA VAL A 272 -8.51 8.12 0.94
C VAL A 272 -8.86 7.86 2.41
N VAL A 273 -9.57 6.77 2.67
CA VAL A 273 -10.02 6.39 4.01
C VAL A 273 -9.45 5.04 4.43
N GLU A 274 -9.21 4.85 5.73
CA GLU A 274 -8.77 3.55 6.26
C GLU A 274 -9.93 2.53 6.24
N VAL A 275 -9.65 1.33 5.72
CA VAL A 275 -10.57 0.19 5.78
C VAL A 275 -10.49 -0.39 7.19
N LYS A 276 -11.54 -0.19 7.97
CA LYS A 276 -11.69 -0.82 9.31
C LYS A 276 -11.96 -2.31 9.11
N GLN A 277 -11.13 -3.13 9.67
CA GLN A 277 -11.27 -4.59 9.70
C GLN A 277 -12.07 -5.04 10.91
#